data_519d0b5c0538d57f7c6171db0069d9f3
#
_entry.id   519d0b5c0538d57f7c6171db0069d9f3
#
_cell.length_a   1.000
_cell.length_b   1.000
_cell.length_c   1.000
_cell.angle_alpha   90.00
_cell.angle_beta   90.00
_cell.angle_gamma   90.00
#
_symmetry.space_group_name_H-M   'P 1'
#
loop_
_entity.id
_entity.type
_entity.pdbx_description
1 polymer ?
#
loop_
_entity_poly.entity_id
_entity_poly.type
_entity_poly.pdbx_seq_one_letter_code
_entity_poly.pdbx_strand_id
1 'polypeptide(L)'
;MNKLFAAIAGFIVLLMFGSSMVFVVDQRQHALVFGLGEIKRVISEPGLNFKLPQPFQNVVFIEKRTLTIDNPEADRFITREKQNVVVDTYVKWRVADPRMFFTSVAGRAASAEDRISRALRDGLNNEIATRTVNEVVSGAREQVMDGVSRRVAEDAKQIGVEIVDVRLRRVDFAEEIRDSVFRRMESERKTIASERRSTGAAEAEKIRANADRQREVILAQAYRRAQSLRGDGDAKANANYAAAFGQNPEFASFYRSLQAYRESFNKSSDLIVTDPQADFFKYFKAPSRR
;
A
#
# COMPACT_ATOMS: atom_id res chain seq x y z
N MET A 1 21.02 39.99 -81.89
CA MET A 1 20.64 38.76 -81.11
C MET A 1 21.49 38.60 -79.85
N ASN A 2 22.77 38.78 -79.88
CA ASN A 2 23.66 38.52 -78.68
C ASN A 2 23.39 39.45 -77.49
N LYS A 3 22.95 40.70 -77.67
CA LYS A 3 22.68 41.61 -76.52
C LYS A 3 21.39 41.24 -75.80
N LEU A 4 20.37 40.69 -76.49
CA LEU A 4 19.13 40.25 -75.90
C LEU A 4 19.34 38.95 -75.10
N PHE A 5 20.14 38.02 -75.62
CA PHE A 5 20.54 36.79 -74.90
C PHE A 5 21.36 37.10 -73.65
N ALA A 6 22.28 38.05 -73.71
CA ALA A 6 23.07 38.48 -72.57
C ALA A 6 22.18 39.15 -71.48
N ALA A 7 21.18 39.94 -71.87
CA ALA A 7 20.24 40.56 -70.95
C ALA A 7 19.31 39.52 -70.26
N ILE A 8 18.84 38.54 -71.00
CA ILE A 8 18.04 37.43 -70.45
C ILE A 8 18.87 36.57 -69.49
N ALA A 9 20.09 36.22 -69.87
CA ALA A 9 21.00 35.46 -69.01
C ALA A 9 21.35 36.23 -67.72
N GLY A 10 21.60 37.54 -67.80
CA GLY A 10 21.83 38.40 -66.64
C GLY A 10 20.62 38.47 -65.72
N PHE A 11 19.40 38.55 -66.28
CA PHE A 11 18.15 38.55 -65.49
C PHE A 11 17.89 37.20 -64.79
N ILE A 12 18.19 36.10 -65.45
CA ILE A 12 18.08 34.76 -64.84
C ILE A 12 19.07 34.61 -63.69
N VAL A 13 20.32 35.04 -63.85
CA VAL A 13 21.31 35.05 -62.81
C VAL A 13 20.89 35.92 -61.61
N LEU A 14 20.32 37.08 -61.85
CA LEU A 14 19.81 37.98 -60.82
C LEU A 14 18.62 37.40 -60.09
N LEU A 15 17.71 36.70 -60.76
CA LEU A 15 16.62 35.94 -60.17
C LEU A 15 17.10 34.76 -59.32
N MET A 16 18.07 34.01 -59.80
CA MET A 16 18.71 32.93 -59.02
C MET A 16 19.38 33.45 -57.75
N PHE A 17 20.09 34.57 -57.82
CA PHE A 17 20.67 35.23 -56.67
C PHE A 17 19.62 35.71 -55.69
N GLY A 18 18.55 36.36 -56.16
CA GLY A 18 17.44 36.83 -55.36
C GLY A 18 16.68 35.70 -54.66
N SER A 19 16.41 34.61 -55.36
CA SER A 19 15.79 33.41 -54.83
C SER A 19 16.63 32.74 -53.73
N SER A 20 17.99 32.76 -53.83
CA SER A 20 18.90 32.23 -52.85
C SER A 20 18.97 33.04 -51.54
N MET A 21 18.45 34.27 -51.52
CA MET A 21 18.44 35.17 -50.36
C MET A 21 17.26 34.94 -49.43
N VAL A 22 16.25 34.22 -49.86
CA VAL A 22 14.98 34.04 -49.13
C VAL A 22 14.90 32.61 -48.63
N PHE A 23 14.47 32.43 -47.38
CA PHE A 23 14.13 31.13 -46.82
C PHE A 23 12.93 31.25 -45.88
N VAL A 24 12.18 30.15 -45.70
CA VAL A 24 11.03 30.09 -44.84
C VAL A 24 11.34 29.24 -43.63
N VAL A 25 10.98 29.74 -42.43
CA VAL A 25 11.11 29.00 -41.15
C VAL A 25 9.73 28.45 -40.82
N ASP A 26 9.70 27.14 -40.68
CA ASP A 26 8.47 26.44 -40.23
C ASP A 26 8.25 26.61 -38.72
N GLN A 27 7.00 26.55 -38.26
CA GLN A 27 6.63 26.59 -36.83
C GLN A 27 7.27 25.44 -36.01
N ARG A 28 7.66 24.38 -36.71
CA ARG A 28 8.22 23.15 -36.09
C ARG A 28 9.75 23.18 -35.97
N GLN A 29 10.39 24.25 -36.46
CA GLN A 29 11.87 24.33 -36.58
C GLN A 29 12.38 25.64 -36.06
N HIS A 30 13.61 25.60 -35.53
CA HIS A 30 14.42 26.77 -35.33
C HIS A 30 15.41 26.86 -36.50
N ALA A 31 15.69 28.05 -36.99
CA ALA A 31 16.68 28.28 -38.03
C ALA A 31 17.91 28.99 -37.44
N LEU A 32 19.09 28.38 -37.61
CA LEU A 32 20.37 28.97 -37.27
C LEU A 32 21.03 29.46 -38.54
N VAL A 33 21.27 30.78 -38.63
CA VAL A 33 21.98 31.39 -39.73
C VAL A 33 23.43 31.48 -39.39
N PHE A 34 24.26 30.78 -40.18
CA PHE A 34 25.70 30.79 -40.09
C PHE A 34 26.28 31.77 -41.09
N GLY A 35 27.29 32.51 -40.66
CA GLY A 35 28.12 33.36 -41.52
C GLY A 35 29.60 33.10 -41.22
N LEU A 36 30.33 32.62 -42.22
CA LEU A 36 31.77 32.31 -42.14
C LEU A 36 32.11 31.35 -40.96
N GLY A 37 31.23 30.39 -40.67
CA GLY A 37 31.43 29.40 -39.61
C GLY A 37 30.90 29.79 -38.23
N GLU A 38 30.42 31.02 -38.04
CA GLU A 38 29.85 31.47 -36.77
C GLU A 38 28.33 31.58 -36.82
N ILE A 39 27.65 31.33 -35.69
CA ILE A 39 26.21 31.52 -35.55
C ILE A 39 25.90 33.03 -35.44
N LYS A 40 25.40 33.64 -36.52
CA LYS A 40 25.06 35.06 -36.54
C LYS A 40 23.70 35.38 -35.97
N ARG A 41 22.70 34.55 -36.28
CA ARG A 41 21.31 34.74 -35.80
C ARG A 41 20.65 33.40 -35.53
N VAL A 42 19.79 33.39 -34.53
CA VAL A 42 18.85 32.27 -34.22
C VAL A 42 17.45 32.81 -34.45
N ILE A 43 16.67 32.17 -35.28
CA ILE A 43 15.32 32.55 -35.64
C ILE A 43 14.38 31.44 -35.16
N SER A 44 13.51 31.77 -34.21
CA SER A 44 12.54 30.82 -33.59
C SER A 44 11.11 31.13 -34.01
N GLU A 45 10.88 32.30 -34.65
CA GLU A 45 9.60 32.71 -35.16
C GLU A 45 9.39 32.19 -36.57
N PRO A 46 8.21 31.63 -36.90
CA PRO A 46 7.90 31.15 -38.22
C PRO A 46 7.70 32.37 -39.17
N GLY A 47 8.11 32.17 -40.37
CA GLY A 47 7.90 33.22 -41.41
C GLY A 47 8.99 33.24 -42.43
N LEU A 48 8.90 34.28 -43.29
CA LEU A 48 9.82 34.53 -44.40
C LEU A 48 11.00 35.37 -43.89
N ASN A 49 12.20 34.83 -44.07
CA ASN A 49 13.44 35.46 -43.58
C ASN A 49 14.45 35.60 -44.72
N PHE A 50 15.36 36.55 -44.54
CA PHE A 50 16.41 36.88 -45.52
C PHE A 50 17.76 36.45 -45.01
N LYS A 51 18.58 35.90 -45.90
CA LYS A 51 19.97 35.59 -45.70
C LYS A 51 20.82 36.07 -46.86
N LEU A 52 22.13 36.19 -46.66
CA LEU A 52 23.06 36.38 -47.77
C LEU A 52 23.19 35.07 -48.56
N PRO A 53 23.37 35.16 -49.89
CA PRO A 53 23.49 33.99 -50.74
C PRO A 53 24.75 33.18 -50.35
N GLN A 54 24.73 31.89 -50.64
CA GLN A 54 25.93 31.06 -50.48
C GLN A 54 27.05 31.60 -51.41
N PRO A 55 28.33 31.63 -50.94
CA PRO A 55 28.88 30.92 -49.77
C PRO A 55 28.88 31.71 -48.45
N PHE A 56 28.37 32.95 -48.41
CA PHE A 56 28.49 33.82 -47.24
C PHE A 56 27.66 33.41 -46.04
N GLN A 57 26.46 32.95 -46.29
CA GLN A 57 25.58 32.46 -45.20
C GLN A 57 24.95 31.14 -45.56
N ASN A 58 24.88 30.26 -44.54
CA ASN A 58 24.14 28.99 -44.59
C ASN A 58 23.11 28.94 -43.47
N VAL A 59 22.02 28.14 -43.63
CA VAL A 59 21.00 27.96 -42.63
C VAL A 59 20.93 26.50 -42.29
N VAL A 60 20.95 26.23 -40.98
CA VAL A 60 20.70 24.89 -40.41
C VAL A 60 19.38 24.92 -39.65
N PHE A 61 18.52 23.97 -39.92
CA PHE A 61 17.25 23.83 -39.25
C PHE A 61 17.38 22.81 -38.11
N ILE A 62 16.85 23.16 -36.93
CA ILE A 62 16.79 22.28 -35.74
C ILE A 62 15.34 22.09 -35.37
N GLU A 63 14.95 20.84 -35.10
CA GLU A 63 13.60 20.45 -34.70
C GLU A 63 13.21 21.12 -33.38
N LYS A 64 12.02 21.73 -33.34
CA LYS A 64 11.43 22.39 -32.15
C LYS A 64 10.43 21.49 -31.42
N ARG A 65 9.91 20.49 -32.11
CA ARG A 65 8.93 19.57 -31.55
C ARG A 65 9.52 18.75 -30.41
N THR A 66 8.65 18.28 -29.55
CA THR A 66 9.01 17.30 -28.52
C THR A 66 9.34 15.97 -29.18
N LEU A 67 10.55 15.51 -28.95
CA LEU A 67 11.06 14.20 -29.37
C LEU A 67 10.95 13.22 -28.22
N THR A 68 10.86 11.93 -28.55
CA THR A 68 10.79 10.86 -27.54
C THR A 68 11.94 9.91 -27.76
N ILE A 69 12.71 9.67 -26.70
CA ILE A 69 13.66 8.57 -26.63
C ILE A 69 12.90 7.40 -26.04
N ASP A 70 12.75 6.35 -26.83
CA ASP A 70 12.18 5.08 -26.43
C ASP A 70 13.28 4.04 -26.57
N ASN A 71 13.77 3.52 -25.44
CA ASN A 71 14.81 2.51 -25.48
C ASN A 71 14.16 1.14 -25.59
N PRO A 72 14.21 0.47 -26.77
CA PRO A 72 13.55 -0.82 -26.97
C PRO A 72 14.21 -1.94 -26.15
N GLU A 73 15.46 -1.77 -25.76
CA GLU A 73 16.16 -2.69 -24.87
C GLU A 73 16.08 -2.15 -23.44
N ALA A 74 15.27 -2.83 -22.63
CA ALA A 74 15.13 -2.48 -21.21
C ALA A 74 16.49 -2.67 -20.49
N ASP A 75 16.95 -1.61 -19.84
CA ASP A 75 18.21 -1.61 -19.11
C ASP A 75 18.12 -2.43 -17.82
N ARG A 76 19.22 -3.10 -17.45
CA ARG A 76 19.34 -3.89 -16.22
C ARG A 76 20.01 -3.07 -15.12
N PHE A 77 19.40 -3.04 -13.95
CA PHE A 77 19.89 -2.33 -12.78
C PHE A 77 19.95 -3.24 -11.56
N ILE A 78 20.87 -2.93 -10.63
CA ILE A 78 21.03 -3.67 -9.37
C ILE A 78 20.45 -2.83 -8.24
N THR A 79 19.50 -3.40 -7.50
CA THR A 79 18.89 -2.76 -6.34
C THR A 79 19.77 -2.86 -5.10
N ARG A 80 19.40 -2.13 -4.02
CA ARG A 80 20.04 -2.24 -2.70
C ARG A 80 20.09 -3.68 -2.18
N GLU A 81 19.11 -4.49 -2.53
CA GLU A 81 19.02 -5.91 -2.14
C GLU A 81 19.84 -6.83 -3.05
N LYS A 82 20.70 -6.26 -3.93
CA LYS A 82 21.51 -6.98 -4.91
C LYS A 82 20.68 -7.84 -5.88
N GLN A 83 19.45 -7.41 -6.15
CA GLN A 83 18.58 -8.07 -7.13
C GLN A 83 18.63 -7.33 -8.45
N ASN A 84 18.69 -8.08 -9.55
CA ASN A 84 18.66 -7.55 -10.89
C ASN A 84 17.22 -7.24 -11.30
N VAL A 85 16.96 -5.99 -11.63
CA VAL A 85 15.69 -5.52 -12.17
C VAL A 85 15.89 -5.01 -13.59
N VAL A 86 14.90 -5.25 -14.42
CA VAL A 86 14.85 -4.77 -15.80
C VAL A 86 13.87 -3.61 -15.82
N VAL A 87 14.36 -2.46 -16.26
CA VAL A 87 13.59 -1.21 -16.21
C VAL A 87 13.45 -0.66 -17.63
N ASP A 88 12.21 -0.44 -18.01
CA ASP A 88 11.82 0.17 -19.28
C ASP A 88 11.40 1.61 -19.03
N THR A 89 12.04 2.56 -19.74
CA THR A 89 11.83 3.99 -19.55
C THR A 89 11.70 4.71 -20.88
N TYR A 90 10.97 5.82 -20.88
CA TYR A 90 11.00 6.77 -21.98
C TYR A 90 11.23 8.19 -21.48
N VAL A 91 11.84 9.00 -22.32
CA VAL A 91 12.13 10.41 -22.07
C VAL A 91 11.55 11.25 -23.19
N LYS A 92 10.79 12.28 -22.84
CA LYS A 92 10.34 13.32 -23.75
C LYS A 92 11.20 14.55 -23.57
N TRP A 93 11.76 15.06 -24.65
CA TRP A 93 12.67 16.18 -24.63
C TRP A 93 12.42 17.11 -25.81
N ARG A 94 12.87 18.36 -25.70
CA ARG A 94 12.84 19.33 -26.78
C ARG A 94 14.05 20.26 -26.72
N VAL A 95 14.39 20.86 -27.85
CA VAL A 95 15.44 21.88 -27.90
C VAL A 95 14.90 23.19 -27.36
N ALA A 96 15.50 23.67 -26.26
CA ALA A 96 15.16 24.95 -25.63
C ALA A 96 16.09 26.08 -26.12
N ASP A 97 17.41 25.81 -26.20
CA ASP A 97 18.37 26.73 -26.73
C ASP A 97 19.06 26.14 -27.97
N PRO A 98 18.65 26.56 -29.19
CA PRO A 98 19.23 26.04 -30.42
C PRO A 98 20.71 26.36 -30.60
N ARG A 99 21.19 27.48 -30.04
CA ARG A 99 22.62 27.86 -30.10
C ARG A 99 23.47 26.90 -29.30
N MET A 100 23.08 26.71 -28.03
CA MET A 100 23.78 25.77 -27.12
C MET A 100 23.71 24.33 -27.66
N PHE A 101 22.55 23.93 -28.17
CA PHE A 101 22.35 22.62 -28.78
C PHE A 101 23.31 22.39 -29.97
N PHE A 102 23.42 23.37 -30.86
CA PHE A 102 24.32 23.23 -31.99
C PHE A 102 25.79 23.17 -31.58
N THR A 103 26.24 24.00 -30.63
CA THR A 103 27.63 24.02 -30.17
C THR A 103 28.04 22.75 -29.41
N SER A 104 27.09 22.13 -28.69
CA SER A 104 27.34 20.96 -27.85
C SER A 104 27.25 19.62 -28.60
N VAL A 105 26.29 19.49 -29.53
CA VAL A 105 25.98 18.20 -30.23
C VAL A 105 25.99 18.37 -31.76
N ALA A 106 26.51 19.48 -32.28
CA ALA A 106 26.57 19.82 -33.71
C ALA A 106 25.20 19.78 -34.40
N GLY A 107 24.12 20.10 -33.66
CA GLY A 107 22.74 20.09 -34.17
C GLY A 107 22.16 18.71 -34.47
N ARG A 108 22.84 17.61 -34.08
CA ARG A 108 22.39 16.24 -34.35
C ARG A 108 21.57 15.69 -33.20
N ALA A 109 20.29 15.36 -33.47
CA ALA A 109 19.38 14.77 -32.49
C ALA A 109 19.94 13.48 -31.90
N ALA A 110 20.47 12.56 -32.72
CA ALA A 110 21.07 11.31 -32.27
C ALA A 110 22.16 11.49 -31.21
N SER A 111 23.04 12.49 -31.37
CA SER A 111 24.10 12.77 -30.39
C SER A 111 23.55 13.30 -29.07
N ALA A 112 22.42 14.03 -29.11
CA ALA A 112 21.72 14.46 -27.89
C ALA A 112 21.04 13.30 -27.23
N GLU A 113 20.36 12.43 -27.99
CA GLU A 113 19.70 11.21 -27.50
C GLU A 113 20.69 10.30 -26.79
N ASP A 114 21.87 10.07 -27.36
CA ASP A 114 22.93 9.28 -26.73
C ASP A 114 23.40 9.89 -25.40
N ARG A 115 23.48 11.22 -25.33
CA ARG A 115 23.90 11.91 -24.11
C ARG A 115 22.83 11.89 -23.04
N ILE A 116 21.57 12.12 -23.41
CA ILE A 116 20.40 12.02 -22.52
C ILE A 116 20.24 10.59 -22.01
N SER A 117 20.38 9.57 -22.87
CA SER A 117 20.29 8.17 -22.50
C SER A 117 21.35 7.75 -21.49
N ARG A 118 22.60 8.25 -21.64
CA ARG A 118 23.66 8.02 -20.65
C ARG A 118 23.31 8.68 -19.30
N ALA A 119 22.91 9.95 -19.30
CA ALA A 119 22.52 10.65 -18.09
C ALA A 119 21.31 9.99 -17.40
N LEU A 120 20.35 9.49 -18.19
CA LEU A 120 19.20 8.72 -17.69
C LEU A 120 19.64 7.42 -17.02
N ARG A 121 20.50 6.64 -17.67
CA ARG A 121 21.04 5.39 -17.14
C ARG A 121 21.82 5.62 -15.85
N ASP A 122 22.67 6.64 -15.79
CA ASP A 122 23.41 7.00 -14.58
C ASP A 122 22.48 7.46 -13.45
N GLY A 123 21.48 8.27 -13.77
CA GLY A 123 20.46 8.71 -12.83
C GLY A 123 19.66 7.53 -12.25
N LEU A 124 19.19 6.63 -13.10
CA LEU A 124 18.46 5.43 -12.70
C LEU A 124 19.33 4.49 -11.85
N ASN A 125 20.59 4.28 -12.25
CA ASN A 125 21.49 3.42 -11.49
C ASN A 125 21.70 3.94 -10.07
N ASN A 126 21.93 5.24 -9.90
CA ASN A 126 22.10 5.86 -8.60
C ASN A 126 20.83 5.78 -7.72
N GLU A 127 19.66 6.04 -8.30
CA GLU A 127 18.40 6.00 -7.54
C GLU A 127 17.97 4.57 -7.20
N ILE A 128 18.08 3.63 -8.14
CA ILE A 128 17.68 2.24 -7.94
C ILE A 128 18.62 1.51 -6.98
N ALA A 129 19.92 1.79 -7.03
CA ALA A 129 20.91 1.15 -6.14
C ALA A 129 20.70 1.46 -4.65
N THR A 130 20.03 2.57 -4.32
CA THR A 130 19.72 2.97 -2.94
C THR A 130 18.40 2.43 -2.42
N ARG A 131 17.56 1.86 -3.28
CA ARG A 131 16.18 1.46 -2.96
C ARG A 131 15.96 -0.05 -3.04
N THR A 132 14.92 -0.52 -2.35
CA THR A 132 14.44 -1.91 -2.46
C THR A 132 13.58 -2.08 -3.71
N VAL A 133 13.45 -3.32 -4.19
CA VAL A 133 12.58 -3.62 -5.34
C VAL A 133 11.13 -3.19 -5.08
N ASN A 134 10.64 -3.42 -3.86
CA ASN A 134 9.27 -3.07 -3.50
C ASN A 134 9.03 -1.55 -3.53
N GLU A 135 10.01 -0.74 -3.13
CA GLU A 135 9.94 0.73 -3.22
C GLU A 135 9.90 1.21 -4.67
N VAL A 136 10.68 0.57 -5.55
CA VAL A 136 10.73 0.92 -6.98
C VAL A 136 9.44 0.52 -7.70
N VAL A 137 8.84 -0.64 -7.34
CA VAL A 137 7.66 -1.18 -8.03
C VAL A 137 6.36 -0.55 -7.54
N SER A 138 6.19 -0.35 -6.22
CA SER A 138 4.87 -0.07 -5.65
C SER A 138 4.74 1.20 -4.79
N GLY A 139 5.80 1.66 -4.14
CA GLY A 139 5.62 2.69 -3.11
C GLY A 139 6.24 4.06 -3.42
N ALA A 140 7.40 4.10 -4.01
CA ALA A 140 8.20 5.31 -4.18
C ALA A 140 8.50 5.62 -5.66
N ARG A 141 7.76 5.03 -6.59
CA ARG A 141 7.97 5.18 -8.04
C ARG A 141 8.02 6.63 -8.48
N GLU A 142 7.14 7.46 -7.94
CA GLU A 142 7.07 8.89 -8.24
C GLU A 142 8.32 9.63 -7.71
N GLN A 143 8.75 9.33 -6.48
CA GLN A 143 9.95 9.92 -5.88
C GLN A 143 11.25 9.51 -6.62
N VAL A 144 11.32 8.26 -7.10
CA VAL A 144 12.44 7.81 -7.95
C VAL A 144 12.47 8.63 -9.23
N MET A 145 11.32 8.80 -9.87
CA MET A 145 11.21 9.56 -11.10
C MET A 145 11.56 11.03 -10.94
N ASP A 146 11.16 11.65 -9.84
CA ASP A 146 11.50 13.05 -9.52
C ASP A 146 13.02 13.23 -9.33
N GLY A 147 13.68 12.28 -8.68
CA GLY A 147 15.13 12.28 -8.49
C GLY A 147 15.88 12.16 -9.81
N VAL A 148 15.49 11.17 -10.62
CA VAL A 148 16.06 10.93 -11.95
C VAL A 148 15.80 12.11 -12.88
N SER A 149 14.56 12.60 -12.95
CA SER A 149 14.16 13.71 -13.81
C SER A 149 14.97 14.99 -13.53
N ARG A 150 15.15 15.33 -12.25
CA ARG A 150 15.98 16.50 -11.87
C ARG A 150 17.42 16.38 -12.34
N ARG A 151 18.04 15.22 -12.14
CA ARG A 151 19.44 14.99 -12.55
C ARG A 151 19.59 15.01 -14.06
N VAL A 152 18.72 14.31 -14.78
CA VAL A 152 18.72 14.30 -16.25
C VAL A 152 18.45 15.71 -16.82
N ALA A 153 17.56 16.48 -16.18
CA ALA A 153 17.27 17.84 -16.59
C ALA A 153 18.48 18.79 -16.40
N GLU A 154 19.25 18.61 -15.33
CA GLU A 154 20.49 19.39 -15.11
C GLU A 154 21.53 19.10 -16.19
N ASP A 155 21.76 17.83 -16.53
CA ASP A 155 22.68 17.44 -17.58
C ASP A 155 22.22 17.89 -18.98
N ALA A 156 20.90 17.78 -19.23
CA ALA A 156 20.26 18.20 -20.48
C ALA A 156 20.37 19.72 -20.72
N LYS A 157 20.25 20.52 -19.65
CA LYS A 157 20.42 21.99 -19.76
C LYS A 157 21.81 22.38 -20.30
N GLN A 158 22.86 21.62 -19.99
CA GLN A 158 24.23 21.90 -20.48
C GLN A 158 24.37 21.73 -21.99
N ILE A 159 23.43 21.05 -22.63
CA ILE A 159 23.39 20.86 -24.08
C ILE A 159 22.24 21.63 -24.75
N GLY A 160 21.61 22.56 -24.05
CA GLY A 160 20.51 23.38 -24.58
C GLY A 160 19.21 22.63 -24.78
N VAL A 161 19.00 21.52 -24.07
CA VAL A 161 17.80 20.66 -24.14
C VAL A 161 16.99 20.80 -22.86
N GLU A 162 15.68 20.81 -23.00
CA GLU A 162 14.71 20.75 -21.90
C GLU A 162 14.08 19.37 -21.88
N ILE A 163 14.11 18.75 -20.71
CA ILE A 163 13.39 17.50 -20.45
C ILE A 163 11.96 17.85 -20.11
N VAL A 164 11.02 17.35 -20.89
CA VAL A 164 9.57 17.58 -20.71
C VAL A 164 8.99 16.58 -19.74
N ASP A 165 9.37 15.30 -19.88
CA ASP A 165 8.83 14.21 -19.06
C ASP A 165 9.78 13.01 -19.05
N VAL A 166 9.92 12.37 -17.90
CA VAL A 166 10.68 11.12 -17.73
C VAL A 166 9.77 10.13 -17.00
N ARG A 167 9.53 8.98 -17.62
CA ARG A 167 8.67 7.96 -16.98
C ARG A 167 9.19 6.55 -17.10
N LEU A 168 8.93 5.80 -16.03
CA LEU A 168 9.07 4.35 -16.04
C LEU A 168 7.83 3.74 -16.72
N ARG A 169 8.06 2.95 -17.77
CA ARG A 169 7.00 2.18 -18.42
C ARG A 169 6.76 0.88 -17.64
N ARG A 170 7.81 0.13 -17.38
CA ARG A 170 7.76 -1.16 -16.70
C ARG A 170 9.01 -1.37 -15.85
N VAL A 171 8.81 -2.01 -14.70
CA VAL A 171 9.89 -2.55 -13.86
C VAL A 171 9.57 -4.03 -13.65
N ASP A 172 10.50 -4.91 -13.97
CA ASP A 172 10.33 -6.35 -13.86
C ASP A 172 11.60 -6.99 -13.29
N PHE A 173 11.49 -8.19 -12.78
CA PHE A 173 12.67 -8.97 -12.42
C PHE A 173 13.33 -9.52 -13.67
N ALA A 174 14.64 -9.64 -13.65
CA ALA A 174 15.36 -10.37 -14.69
C ALA A 174 14.82 -11.82 -14.77
N GLU A 175 14.66 -12.33 -15.97
CA GLU A 175 14.00 -13.61 -16.22
C GLU A 175 14.65 -14.76 -15.48
N GLU A 176 15.98 -14.72 -15.35
CA GLU A 176 16.80 -15.76 -14.70
C GLU A 176 16.51 -15.92 -13.19
N ILE A 177 16.02 -14.85 -12.54
CA ILE A 177 15.78 -14.86 -11.07
C ILE A 177 14.30 -14.80 -10.72
N ARG A 178 13.42 -14.55 -11.68
CA ARG A 178 11.97 -14.32 -11.48
C ARG A 178 11.34 -15.44 -10.65
N ASP A 179 11.52 -16.69 -11.04
CA ASP A 179 10.91 -17.84 -10.37
C ASP A 179 11.43 -18.05 -8.94
N SER A 180 12.71 -17.78 -8.72
CA SER A 180 13.31 -17.92 -7.39
C SER A 180 12.81 -16.84 -6.44
N VAL A 181 12.64 -15.61 -6.94
CA VAL A 181 12.10 -14.48 -6.16
C VAL A 181 10.64 -14.71 -5.81
N PHE A 182 9.81 -15.16 -6.78
CA PHE A 182 8.40 -15.46 -6.51
C PHE A 182 8.24 -16.58 -5.48
N ARG A 183 9.00 -17.68 -5.59
CA ARG A 183 8.99 -18.74 -4.56
C ARG A 183 9.39 -18.25 -3.20
N ARG A 184 10.40 -17.40 -3.10
CA ARG A 184 10.82 -16.80 -1.83
C ARG A 184 9.73 -15.90 -1.26
N MET A 185 9.13 -15.01 -2.06
CA MET A 185 8.03 -14.14 -1.63
C MET A 185 6.82 -14.96 -1.16
N GLU A 186 6.49 -16.04 -1.86
CA GLU A 186 5.41 -16.95 -1.46
C GLU A 186 5.70 -17.60 -0.10
N SER A 187 6.93 -18.09 0.10
CA SER A 187 7.36 -18.67 1.37
C SER A 187 7.31 -17.65 2.52
N GLU A 188 7.81 -16.44 2.30
CA GLU A 188 7.75 -15.36 3.29
C GLU A 188 6.30 -15.00 3.64
N ARG A 189 5.42 -14.90 2.65
CA ARG A 189 3.98 -14.63 2.87
C ARG A 189 3.29 -15.76 3.64
N LYS A 190 3.61 -17.02 3.33
CA LYS A 190 3.11 -18.18 4.08
C LYS A 190 3.57 -18.16 5.54
N THR A 191 4.83 -17.81 5.79
CA THR A 191 5.39 -17.69 7.16
C THR A 191 4.66 -16.60 7.94
N ILE A 192 4.54 -15.40 7.39
CA ILE A 192 3.81 -14.28 8.03
C ILE A 192 2.34 -14.65 8.29
N ALA A 193 1.69 -15.32 7.34
CA ALA A 193 0.30 -15.74 7.50
C ALA A 193 0.16 -16.82 8.59
N SER A 194 1.13 -17.74 8.71
CA SER A 194 1.17 -18.75 9.76
C SER A 194 1.38 -18.13 11.13
N GLU A 195 2.33 -17.21 11.25
CA GLU A 195 2.61 -16.47 12.49
C GLU A 195 1.38 -15.69 12.97
N ARG A 196 0.71 -14.94 12.07
CA ARG A 196 -0.51 -14.22 12.41
C ARG A 196 -1.66 -15.13 12.85
N ARG A 197 -1.82 -16.29 12.19
CA ARG A 197 -2.82 -17.29 12.61
C ARG A 197 -2.50 -17.87 13.98
N SER A 198 -1.24 -18.22 14.24
CA SER A 198 -0.81 -18.74 15.54
C SER A 198 -1.00 -17.73 16.66
N THR A 199 -0.64 -16.47 16.43
CA THR A 199 -0.86 -15.37 17.38
C THR A 199 -2.36 -15.16 17.65
N GLY A 200 -3.17 -15.15 16.59
CA GLY A 200 -4.62 -15.05 16.72
C GLY A 200 -5.24 -16.21 17.47
N ALA A 201 -4.79 -17.42 17.24
CA ALA A 201 -5.26 -18.60 17.97
C ALA A 201 -4.87 -18.54 19.46
N ALA A 202 -3.64 -18.14 19.78
CA ALA A 202 -3.18 -17.98 21.16
C ALA A 202 -3.97 -16.88 21.90
N GLU A 203 -4.26 -15.76 21.24
CA GLU A 203 -5.06 -14.69 21.84
C GLU A 203 -6.52 -15.12 22.05
N ALA A 204 -7.10 -15.83 21.08
CA ALA A 204 -8.46 -16.40 21.23
C ALA A 204 -8.55 -17.37 22.40
N GLU A 205 -7.53 -18.21 22.61
CA GLU A 205 -7.49 -19.14 23.75
C GLU A 205 -7.39 -18.41 25.09
N LYS A 206 -6.55 -17.35 25.17
CA LYS A 206 -6.50 -16.50 26.37
C LYS A 206 -7.86 -15.87 26.71
N ILE A 207 -8.55 -15.34 25.69
CA ILE A 207 -9.87 -14.73 25.85
C ILE A 207 -10.87 -15.77 26.36
N ARG A 208 -10.90 -16.99 25.78
CA ARG A 208 -11.77 -18.09 26.22
C ARG A 208 -11.48 -18.50 27.65
N ALA A 209 -10.21 -18.76 27.97
CA ALA A 209 -9.81 -19.15 29.32
C ALA A 209 -10.17 -18.09 30.37
N ASN A 210 -10.00 -16.81 30.05
CA ASN A 210 -10.45 -15.72 30.93
C ASN A 210 -11.97 -15.66 31.10
N ALA A 211 -12.72 -15.85 30.03
CA ALA A 211 -14.19 -15.89 30.08
C ALA A 211 -14.70 -17.08 30.91
N ASP A 212 -14.13 -18.28 30.72
CA ASP A 212 -14.45 -19.47 31.48
C ASP A 212 -14.11 -19.30 32.97
N ARG A 213 -12.95 -18.73 33.27
CA ARG A 213 -12.61 -18.40 34.66
C ARG A 213 -13.59 -17.42 35.30
N GLN A 214 -13.96 -16.36 34.57
CA GLN A 214 -14.95 -15.38 35.06
C GLN A 214 -16.33 -16.04 35.28
N ARG A 215 -16.75 -16.91 34.38
CA ARG A 215 -18.00 -17.70 34.52
C ARG A 215 -17.98 -18.54 35.78
N GLU A 216 -16.88 -19.29 36.01
CA GLU A 216 -16.74 -20.10 37.24
C GLU A 216 -16.81 -19.26 38.52
N VAL A 217 -16.12 -18.11 38.53
CA VAL A 217 -16.13 -17.19 39.67
C VAL A 217 -17.54 -16.64 39.91
N ILE A 218 -18.28 -16.24 38.87
CA ILE A 218 -19.65 -15.73 38.98
C ILE A 218 -20.58 -16.82 39.49
N LEU A 219 -20.49 -18.03 38.96
CA LEU A 219 -21.31 -19.17 39.44
C LEU A 219 -21.02 -19.50 40.89
N ALA A 220 -19.72 -19.60 41.30
CA ALA A 220 -19.35 -19.86 42.68
C ALA A 220 -19.87 -18.77 43.64
N GLN A 221 -19.80 -17.52 43.25
CA GLN A 221 -20.34 -16.40 44.04
C GLN A 221 -21.85 -16.47 44.15
N ALA A 222 -22.56 -16.81 43.05
CA ALA A 222 -24.01 -16.98 43.07
C ALA A 222 -24.44 -18.14 43.97
N TYR A 223 -23.77 -19.29 43.89
CA TYR A 223 -23.98 -20.42 44.77
C TYR A 223 -23.75 -20.08 46.24
N ARG A 224 -22.63 -19.41 46.54
CA ARG A 224 -22.33 -18.96 47.91
C ARG A 224 -23.42 -18.03 48.41
N ARG A 225 -23.88 -17.08 47.62
CA ARG A 225 -24.93 -16.13 48.00
C ARG A 225 -26.27 -16.82 48.19
N ALA A 226 -26.61 -17.80 47.34
CA ALA A 226 -27.82 -18.60 47.48
C ALA A 226 -27.82 -19.44 48.76
N GLN A 227 -26.67 -20.07 49.09
CA GLN A 227 -26.54 -20.84 50.33
C GLN A 227 -26.57 -19.97 51.58
N SER A 228 -25.93 -18.81 51.55
CA SER A 228 -26.05 -17.85 52.67
C SER A 228 -27.49 -17.42 52.89
N LEU A 229 -28.19 -17.05 51.80
CA LEU A 229 -29.60 -16.63 51.90
C LEU A 229 -30.53 -17.76 52.39
N ARG A 230 -30.30 -19.02 51.94
CA ARG A 230 -31.00 -20.20 52.48
C ARG A 230 -30.71 -20.38 53.95
N GLY A 231 -29.42 -20.36 54.35
CA GLY A 231 -29.03 -20.51 55.74
C GLY A 231 -29.63 -19.44 56.65
N ASP A 232 -29.64 -18.17 56.19
CA ASP A 232 -30.27 -17.07 56.92
C ASP A 232 -31.79 -17.27 57.03
N GLY A 233 -32.42 -17.77 55.94
CA GLY A 233 -33.83 -18.11 55.94
C GLY A 233 -34.17 -19.24 56.92
N ASP A 234 -33.39 -20.33 56.86
CA ASP A 234 -33.57 -21.49 57.76
C ASP A 234 -33.32 -21.11 59.22
N ALA A 235 -32.28 -20.27 59.48
CA ALA A 235 -32.02 -19.78 60.84
C ALA A 235 -33.17 -18.93 61.37
N LYS A 236 -33.75 -18.03 60.58
CA LYS A 236 -34.92 -17.24 60.95
C LYS A 236 -36.16 -18.11 61.19
N ALA A 237 -36.37 -19.07 60.29
CA ALA A 237 -37.50 -20.01 60.47
C ALA A 237 -37.36 -20.83 61.76
N ASN A 238 -36.18 -21.38 62.00
CA ASN A 238 -35.91 -22.16 63.22
C ASN A 238 -36.01 -21.29 64.46
N ALA A 239 -35.55 -20.02 64.45
CA ALA A 239 -35.70 -19.11 65.57
C ALA A 239 -37.19 -18.80 65.87
N ASN A 240 -37.98 -18.55 64.79
CA ASN A 240 -39.42 -18.34 64.92
C ASN A 240 -40.17 -19.60 65.47
N TYR A 241 -39.83 -20.79 64.98
CA TYR A 241 -40.37 -22.03 65.47
C TYR A 241 -39.92 -22.26 66.92
N ALA A 242 -38.72 -22.07 67.32
CA ALA A 242 -38.20 -22.17 68.68
C ALA A 242 -38.94 -21.22 69.65
N ALA A 243 -39.13 -19.96 69.20
CA ALA A 243 -39.89 -18.99 70.02
C ALA A 243 -41.36 -19.34 70.17
N ALA A 244 -41.99 -19.82 69.12
CA ALA A 244 -43.42 -20.21 69.17
C ALA A 244 -43.64 -21.50 70.00
N PHE A 245 -42.82 -22.52 69.79
CA PHE A 245 -42.90 -23.79 70.45
C PHE A 245 -42.42 -23.76 71.90
N GLY A 246 -41.52 -22.81 72.25
CA GLY A 246 -41.03 -22.56 73.59
C GLY A 246 -42.16 -22.08 74.53
N GLN A 247 -43.20 -21.46 74.01
CA GLN A 247 -44.32 -21.00 74.80
C GLN A 247 -45.17 -22.18 75.36
N ASN A 248 -45.27 -23.28 74.64
CA ASN A 248 -45.98 -24.52 75.13
C ASN A 248 -45.25 -25.76 74.61
N PRO A 249 -44.28 -26.33 75.37
CA PRO A 249 -43.45 -27.45 74.90
C PRO A 249 -44.28 -28.75 74.72
N GLU A 250 -45.36 -28.92 75.46
CA GLU A 250 -46.19 -30.09 75.36
C GLU A 250 -47.01 -30.08 74.05
N PHE A 251 -47.61 -28.96 73.70
CA PHE A 251 -48.27 -28.78 72.43
C PHE A 251 -47.26 -28.88 71.25
N ALA A 252 -46.08 -28.39 71.38
CA ALA A 252 -45.07 -28.52 70.39
C ALA A 252 -44.66 -29.97 70.12
N SER A 253 -44.51 -30.75 71.15
CA SER A 253 -44.19 -32.20 71.03
C SER A 253 -45.32 -32.96 70.38
N PHE A 254 -46.56 -32.65 70.77
CA PHE A 254 -47.77 -33.21 70.14
C PHE A 254 -47.86 -32.86 68.64
N TYR A 255 -47.71 -31.59 68.28
CA TYR A 255 -47.78 -31.18 66.92
C TYR A 255 -46.68 -31.83 66.05
N ARG A 256 -45.44 -31.92 66.54
CA ARG A 256 -44.39 -32.61 65.87
C ARG A 256 -44.63 -34.08 65.65
N SER A 257 -45.21 -34.73 66.66
CA SER A 257 -45.59 -36.14 66.51
C SER A 257 -46.64 -36.37 65.46
N LEU A 258 -47.68 -35.48 65.38
CA LEU A 258 -48.64 -35.52 64.33
C LEU A 258 -48.05 -35.28 62.92
N GLN A 259 -47.11 -34.37 62.81
CA GLN A 259 -46.44 -34.14 61.56
C GLN A 259 -45.55 -35.34 61.14
N ALA A 260 -44.80 -35.90 62.07
CA ALA A 260 -44.04 -37.10 61.84
C ALA A 260 -44.94 -38.30 61.45
N TYR A 261 -46.09 -38.42 62.07
CA TYR A 261 -47.06 -39.46 61.66
C TYR A 261 -47.56 -39.26 60.25
N ARG A 262 -47.92 -38.04 59.89
CA ARG A 262 -48.37 -37.70 58.56
C ARG A 262 -47.31 -37.99 57.48
N GLU A 263 -46.00 -37.67 57.75
CA GLU A 263 -44.87 -37.93 56.84
C GLU A 263 -44.59 -39.42 56.76
N SER A 264 -44.58 -40.13 57.88
CA SER A 264 -44.26 -41.56 57.96
C SER A 264 -45.35 -42.48 57.38
N PHE A 265 -46.59 -42.05 57.39
CA PHE A 265 -47.72 -42.85 56.88
C PHE A 265 -48.26 -42.32 55.54
N ASN A 266 -47.45 -41.82 54.71
CA ASN A 266 -47.87 -41.14 53.50
C ASN A 266 -48.13 -42.07 52.30
N LYS A 267 -47.67 -43.33 52.34
CA LYS A 267 -47.85 -44.31 51.25
C LYS A 267 -48.56 -45.54 51.76
N SER A 268 -49.63 -45.97 51.08
CA SER A 268 -50.41 -47.16 51.42
C SER A 268 -49.65 -48.49 51.24
N SER A 269 -48.44 -48.45 50.67
CA SER A 269 -47.56 -49.61 50.43
C SER A 269 -46.53 -49.84 51.52
N ASP A 270 -46.37 -48.92 52.48
CA ASP A 270 -45.26 -48.95 53.43
C ASP A 270 -45.65 -49.87 54.61
N LEU A 271 -44.83 -50.90 54.86
CA LEU A 271 -44.97 -51.76 56.02
C LEU A 271 -44.05 -51.21 57.11
N ILE A 272 -44.65 -50.78 58.21
CA ILE A 272 -43.98 -50.28 59.39
C ILE A 272 -43.98 -51.32 60.46
N VAL A 273 -42.77 -51.83 60.84
CA VAL A 273 -42.58 -52.74 61.97
C VAL A 273 -42.04 -51.96 63.14
N THR A 274 -42.78 -51.76 64.16
CA THR A 274 -42.35 -50.96 65.31
C THR A 274 -43.00 -51.49 66.61
N ASP A 275 -42.34 -51.17 67.76
CA ASP A 275 -42.88 -51.46 69.06
C ASP A 275 -44.01 -50.46 69.39
N PRO A 276 -45.25 -50.99 69.73
CA PRO A 276 -46.38 -50.12 70.10
C PRO A 276 -46.17 -49.30 71.40
N GLN A 277 -45.14 -49.66 72.18
CA GLN A 277 -44.78 -48.92 73.41
C GLN A 277 -43.75 -47.82 73.19
N ALA A 278 -43.15 -47.71 71.97
CA ALA A 278 -42.21 -46.66 71.68
C ALA A 278 -42.75 -45.26 71.90
N ASP A 279 -41.91 -44.35 72.39
CA ASP A 279 -42.31 -42.94 72.64
C ASP A 279 -42.85 -42.19 71.38
N PHE A 280 -42.53 -42.75 70.19
CA PHE A 280 -43.09 -42.28 68.93
C PHE A 280 -44.58 -42.32 68.88
N PHE A 281 -45.23 -43.36 69.51
CA PHE A 281 -46.70 -43.52 69.54
C PHE A 281 -47.36 -42.94 70.80
N LYS A 282 -46.66 -42.19 71.66
CA LYS A 282 -47.19 -41.62 72.89
C LYS A 282 -48.51 -40.90 72.68
N TYR A 283 -48.72 -40.17 71.65
CA TYR A 283 -49.93 -39.42 71.36
C TYR A 283 -50.96 -40.18 70.46
N PHE A 284 -50.58 -41.40 70.04
CA PHE A 284 -51.50 -42.25 69.26
C PHE A 284 -52.38 -43.13 70.19
N LYS A 285 -51.99 -43.29 71.41
CA LYS A 285 -52.77 -44.01 72.40
C LYS A 285 -53.91 -43.16 72.89
N ALA A 286 -55.10 -43.77 72.93
CA ALA A 286 -56.30 -43.08 73.44
C ALA A 286 -56.05 -42.56 74.87
N PRO A 287 -56.53 -41.35 75.21
CA PRO A 287 -56.45 -40.85 76.56
C PRO A 287 -57.06 -41.81 77.53
N SER A 288 -56.36 -42.34 78.54
CA SER A 288 -56.94 -43.12 79.60
C SER A 288 -57.92 -42.20 80.34
N ARG A 289 -59.20 -42.47 80.21
CA ARG A 289 -60.20 -41.85 81.08
C ARG A 289 -59.81 -42.08 82.54
N ARG A 290 -59.53 -41.03 83.26
CA ARG A 290 -59.69 -40.93 84.66
C ARG A 290 -61.08 -40.35 84.99
#